data_f88736d45adb357d6772f0cfd713df20
#
_entry.id   f88736d45adb357d6772f0cfd713df20
#
_cell.length_a   1.000
_cell.length_b   1.000
_cell.length_c   1.000
_cell.angle_alpha   90.00
_cell.angle_beta   90.00
_cell.angle_gamma   90.00
#
_symmetry.space_group_name_H-M   'P 1'
#
loop_
_entity.id
_entity.type
_entity.pdbx_description
1 polymer ?
#
loop_
_entity_poly.entity_id
_entity_poly.type
_entity_poly.pdbx_seq_one_letter_code
_entity_poly.pdbx_strand_id
1 'polypeptide(L)'
;MSRYSILIDVNKCNGCYNCFLSCRDEYYGNDYPSYSAAQPLHGQFWMQVHEIERGVYPKPKVSYIPKPCMHCESAPCMDAAKDGAVYRRDDGIVMIDPEKAKGQQAIVNACPYRVIYWNEEKEIPQKCTLCAHRLDEGEKEPRCVESCPVNALVFGDLDDPESEIARLSKSLETESLRPEFNTDSLVQYVGIPKHFVAGEVVYKGDEGECAPGVKVSLTGGGLNLETVTDLFGDFEFEGLDKNETYKLVVSAEGFAENTQEFTTFKDVNLGEIVLDPK
;
A
#
# COMPACT_ATOMS: atom_id res chain seq x y z
N MET A 1 4.47 11.62 -24.73
CA MET A 1 5.28 10.43 -24.40
C MET A 1 4.45 9.62 -23.43
N SER A 2 4.38 8.31 -23.59
CA SER A 2 3.63 7.46 -22.65
C SER A 2 4.34 7.40 -21.31
N ARG A 3 3.58 7.30 -20.23
CA ARG A 3 4.11 7.16 -18.87
C ARG A 3 3.38 6.01 -18.17
N TYR A 4 3.90 4.80 -18.38
CA TYR A 4 3.29 3.58 -17.85
C TYR A 4 3.46 3.42 -16.34
N SER A 5 2.38 3.08 -15.67
CA SER A 5 2.35 2.88 -14.23
C SER A 5 1.33 1.84 -13.80
N ILE A 6 1.36 1.51 -12.49
CA ILE A 6 0.34 0.74 -11.79
C ILE A 6 -0.24 1.60 -10.67
N LEU A 7 -1.57 1.67 -10.61
CA LEU A 7 -2.32 2.14 -9.44
C LEU A 7 -2.74 0.92 -8.62
N ILE A 8 -2.47 0.94 -7.34
CA ILE A 8 -2.75 -0.17 -6.42
C ILE A 8 -3.78 0.27 -5.40
N ASP A 9 -4.98 -0.30 -5.48
CA ASP A 9 -6.06 -0.08 -4.52
C ASP A 9 -5.98 -1.12 -3.39
N VAL A 10 -5.41 -0.70 -2.25
CA VAL A 10 -5.22 -1.56 -1.08
C VAL A 10 -6.55 -2.01 -0.49
N ASN A 11 -7.61 -1.20 -0.62
CA ASN A 11 -8.93 -1.54 -0.10
C ASN A 11 -9.56 -2.74 -0.83
N LYS A 12 -9.19 -2.96 -2.09
CA LYS A 12 -9.64 -4.11 -2.88
C LYS A 12 -8.77 -5.35 -2.69
N CYS A 13 -7.53 -5.18 -2.22
CA CYS A 13 -6.60 -6.29 -2.12
C CYS A 13 -6.99 -7.24 -0.98
N ASN A 14 -7.29 -8.49 -1.32
CA ASN A 14 -7.69 -9.54 -0.38
C ASN A 14 -6.55 -10.53 -0.01
N GLY A 15 -5.30 -10.22 -0.41
CA GLY A 15 -4.15 -11.06 -0.08
C GLY A 15 -4.12 -12.43 -0.76
N CYS A 16 -4.69 -12.58 -1.95
CA CYS A 16 -4.71 -13.87 -2.65
C CYS A 16 -3.34 -14.32 -3.23
N TYR A 17 -2.35 -13.42 -3.28
CA TYR A 17 -1.00 -13.67 -3.80
C TYR A 17 -0.91 -14.04 -5.29
N ASN A 18 -1.98 -13.96 -6.09
CA ASN A 18 -1.93 -14.27 -7.52
C ASN A 18 -0.92 -13.40 -8.27
N CYS A 19 -0.83 -12.10 -7.97
CA CYS A 19 0.14 -11.19 -8.57
C CYS A 19 1.59 -11.58 -8.26
N PHE A 20 1.85 -12.08 -7.05
CA PHE A 20 3.15 -12.62 -6.63
C PHE A 20 3.49 -13.90 -7.41
N LEU A 21 2.57 -14.87 -7.44
CA LEU A 21 2.79 -16.16 -8.10
C LEU A 21 2.97 -16.00 -9.61
N SER A 22 2.11 -15.21 -10.26
CA SER A 22 2.18 -14.96 -11.70
C SER A 22 3.46 -14.20 -12.11
N CYS A 23 3.94 -13.26 -11.28
CA CYS A 23 5.22 -12.61 -11.51
C CYS A 23 6.39 -13.61 -11.37
N ARG A 24 6.31 -14.54 -10.44
CA ARG A 24 7.30 -15.61 -10.28
C ARG A 24 7.29 -16.57 -11.47
N ASP A 25 6.12 -17.00 -11.88
CA ASP A 25 5.93 -17.90 -13.03
C ASP A 25 6.48 -17.29 -14.33
N GLU A 26 6.26 -15.99 -14.53
CA GLU A 26 6.74 -15.25 -15.70
C GLU A 26 8.28 -15.26 -15.80
N TYR A 27 8.98 -15.01 -14.69
CA TYR A 27 10.43 -14.76 -14.71
C TYR A 27 11.30 -15.88 -14.18
N TYR A 28 10.74 -16.87 -13.47
CA TYR A 28 11.52 -18.00 -12.97
C TYR A 28 11.99 -18.90 -14.12
N GLY A 29 13.29 -19.01 -14.27
CA GLY A 29 13.89 -19.84 -15.31
C GLY A 29 13.74 -19.30 -16.74
N ASN A 30 13.08 -18.17 -16.94
CA ASN A 30 12.84 -17.56 -18.24
C ASN A 30 13.75 -16.34 -18.46
N ASP A 31 14.61 -16.41 -19.47
CA ASP A 31 15.39 -15.25 -19.94
C ASP A 31 14.59 -14.48 -21.00
N TYR A 32 14.56 -13.16 -20.83
CA TYR A 32 14.01 -12.22 -21.82
C TYR A 32 15.14 -11.29 -22.27
N PRO A 33 15.92 -11.66 -23.31
CA PRO A 33 17.07 -10.89 -23.75
C PRO A 33 16.72 -9.41 -23.97
N SER A 34 17.61 -8.54 -23.54
CA SER A 34 17.47 -7.08 -23.48
C SER A 34 16.53 -6.54 -22.39
N TYR A 35 15.65 -7.35 -21.78
CA TYR A 35 14.74 -6.91 -20.71
C TYR A 35 15.17 -7.42 -19.34
N SER A 36 15.42 -8.72 -19.22
CA SER A 36 15.85 -9.32 -17.98
C SER A 36 16.46 -10.71 -18.20
N ALA A 37 17.36 -11.09 -17.31
CA ALA A 37 17.77 -12.47 -17.15
C ALA A 37 16.81 -13.20 -16.20
N ALA A 38 16.74 -14.54 -16.32
CA ALA A 38 15.90 -15.39 -15.50
C ALA A 38 16.12 -15.16 -14.00
N GLN A 39 15.01 -15.15 -13.25
CA GLN A 39 15.08 -15.17 -11.80
C GLN A 39 15.61 -16.53 -11.30
N PRO A 40 16.40 -16.54 -10.22
CA PRO A 40 16.77 -17.78 -9.54
C PRO A 40 15.56 -18.42 -8.84
N LEU A 41 15.65 -19.71 -8.51
CA LEU A 41 14.58 -20.44 -7.84
C LEU A 41 14.19 -19.83 -6.49
N HIS A 42 15.15 -19.24 -5.78
CA HIS A 42 14.95 -18.70 -4.44
C HIS A 42 15.47 -17.26 -4.31
N GLY A 43 14.98 -16.53 -3.31
CA GLY A 43 15.57 -15.28 -2.85
C GLY A 43 15.13 -14.01 -3.57
N GLN A 44 14.30 -14.09 -4.62
CA GLN A 44 13.83 -12.91 -5.33
C GLN A 44 12.29 -12.88 -5.43
N PHE A 45 11.71 -11.72 -5.13
CA PHE A 45 10.26 -11.49 -5.16
C PHE A 45 9.99 -10.10 -5.76
N TRP A 46 9.95 -10.01 -7.11
CA TRP A 46 9.80 -8.72 -7.82
C TRP A 46 8.43 -8.07 -7.61
N MET A 47 7.40 -8.87 -7.40
CA MET A 47 6.15 -8.47 -6.80
C MET A 47 6.11 -9.03 -5.38
N GLN A 48 6.13 -8.18 -4.37
CA GLN A 48 5.92 -8.55 -2.97
C GLN A 48 4.46 -8.30 -2.59
N VAL A 49 3.94 -8.99 -1.60
CA VAL A 49 2.68 -8.66 -0.94
C VAL A 49 2.99 -8.55 0.55
N HIS A 50 2.94 -7.34 1.08
CA HIS A 50 3.19 -7.08 2.49
C HIS A 50 1.88 -7.25 3.25
N GLU A 51 1.87 -8.18 4.18
CA GLU A 51 0.80 -8.36 5.16
C GLU A 51 1.08 -7.48 6.38
N ILE A 52 0.12 -6.66 6.76
CA ILE A 52 0.21 -5.77 7.90
C ILE A 52 -0.94 -6.06 8.84
N GLU A 53 -0.61 -6.69 9.98
CA GLU A 53 -1.54 -6.87 11.08
C GLU A 53 -1.54 -5.61 11.95
N ARG A 54 -2.74 -5.11 12.28
CA ARG A 54 -2.97 -3.90 13.07
C ARG A 54 -4.02 -4.12 14.13
N GLY A 55 -4.04 -3.24 15.13
CA GLY A 55 -4.96 -3.32 16.24
C GLY A 55 -4.59 -4.41 17.24
N VAL A 56 -5.51 -4.67 18.17
CA VAL A 56 -5.42 -5.71 19.20
C VAL A 56 -6.80 -6.32 19.40
N TYR A 57 -6.84 -7.53 19.97
CA TYR A 57 -8.12 -8.14 20.35
C TYR A 57 -8.97 -7.14 21.17
N PRO A 58 -10.28 -7.00 20.91
CA PRO A 58 -11.11 -7.78 19.97
C PRO A 58 -11.19 -7.21 18.54
N LYS A 59 -10.43 -6.16 18.18
CA LYS A 59 -10.50 -5.45 16.88
C LYS A 59 -9.18 -5.58 16.08
N PRO A 60 -8.71 -6.80 15.73
CA PRO A 60 -7.57 -6.95 14.83
C PRO A 60 -7.99 -6.64 13.37
N LYS A 61 -7.07 -6.03 12.61
CA LYS A 61 -7.23 -5.78 11.18
C LYS A 61 -6.01 -6.27 10.42
N VAL A 62 -6.23 -6.81 9.22
CA VAL A 62 -5.17 -7.21 8.32
C VAL A 62 -5.33 -6.47 7.00
N SER A 63 -4.24 -5.96 6.47
CA SER A 63 -4.18 -5.31 5.16
C SER A 63 -3.06 -5.89 4.34
N TYR A 64 -3.27 -6.03 3.04
CA TYR A 64 -2.30 -6.57 2.09
C TYR A 64 -1.86 -5.50 1.12
N ILE A 65 -0.57 -5.19 1.08
CA ILE A 65 -0.02 -4.15 0.22
C ILE A 65 0.89 -4.78 -0.83
N PRO A 66 0.43 -4.91 -2.09
CA PRO A 66 1.29 -5.29 -3.21
C PRO A 66 2.40 -4.25 -3.40
N LYS A 67 3.64 -4.70 -3.53
CA LYS A 67 4.80 -3.82 -3.65
C LYS A 67 5.73 -4.28 -4.78
N PRO A 68 5.56 -3.77 -6.00
CA PRO A 68 6.52 -3.93 -7.11
C PRO A 68 7.67 -2.91 -7.01
N CYS A 69 8.51 -2.84 -8.04
CA CYS A 69 9.36 -1.66 -8.24
C CYS A 69 8.50 -0.43 -8.49
N MET A 70 8.88 0.70 -7.90
CA MET A 70 8.13 1.97 -8.01
C MET A 70 8.39 2.72 -9.31
N HIS A 71 9.35 2.30 -10.14
CA HIS A 71 9.77 2.98 -11.38
C HIS A 71 9.94 4.49 -11.20
N CYS A 72 10.59 4.88 -10.11
CA CYS A 72 10.75 6.25 -9.62
C CYS A 72 11.22 7.22 -10.69
N GLU A 73 10.68 8.45 -10.73
CA GLU A 73 11.21 9.51 -11.59
C GLU A 73 12.59 9.97 -11.10
N SER A 74 12.76 10.17 -9.81
CA SER A 74 14.04 10.40 -9.15
C SER A 74 14.58 9.06 -8.64
N ALA A 75 15.20 8.25 -9.52
CA ALA A 75 15.56 6.88 -9.26
C ALA A 75 16.97 6.71 -8.68
N PRO A 76 17.17 6.51 -7.36
CA PRO A 76 18.52 6.39 -6.76
C PRO A 76 19.34 5.23 -7.34
N CYS A 77 18.68 4.20 -7.85
CA CYS A 77 19.34 3.08 -8.52
C CYS A 77 20.00 3.48 -9.87
N MET A 78 19.49 4.52 -10.55
CA MET A 78 20.14 5.07 -11.76
C MET A 78 21.39 5.85 -11.37
N ASP A 79 21.35 6.62 -10.28
CA ASP A 79 22.49 7.40 -9.81
C ASP A 79 23.66 6.52 -9.32
N ALA A 80 23.33 5.34 -8.76
CA ALA A 80 24.31 4.37 -8.29
C ALA A 80 24.91 3.51 -9.41
N ALA A 81 24.27 3.50 -10.59
CA ALA A 81 24.69 2.68 -11.73
C ALA A 81 25.82 3.35 -12.52
N LYS A 82 26.70 2.53 -13.07
CA LYS A 82 27.77 2.95 -13.99
C LYS A 82 27.42 2.53 -15.43
N ASP A 83 28.00 3.23 -16.39
CA ASP A 83 27.96 2.87 -17.82
C ASP A 83 26.53 2.76 -18.40
N GLY A 84 25.56 3.46 -17.77
CA GLY A 84 24.16 3.37 -18.19
C GLY A 84 23.51 1.99 -17.93
N ALA A 85 24.00 1.27 -16.92
CA ALA A 85 23.49 -0.05 -16.56
C ALA A 85 22.04 0.00 -16.03
N VAL A 86 21.60 1.14 -15.48
CA VAL A 86 20.19 1.41 -15.18
C VAL A 86 19.77 2.61 -16.01
N TYR A 87 18.67 2.47 -16.73
CA TYR A 87 18.18 3.50 -17.64
C TYR A 87 16.66 3.60 -17.60
N ARG A 88 16.12 4.73 -18.05
CA ARG A 88 14.69 4.95 -18.24
C ARG A 88 14.36 4.83 -19.72
N ARG A 89 13.32 4.07 -20.03
CA ARG A 89 12.71 4.00 -21.36
C ARG A 89 11.85 5.26 -21.62
N ASP A 90 11.50 5.48 -22.88
CA ASP A 90 10.64 6.60 -23.30
C ASP A 90 9.22 6.52 -22.72
N ASP A 91 8.80 5.32 -22.30
CA ASP A 91 7.51 5.05 -21.63
C ASP A 91 7.58 5.16 -20.09
N GLY A 92 8.67 5.66 -19.54
CA GLY A 92 8.87 5.88 -18.12
C GLY A 92 9.39 4.66 -17.34
N ILE A 93 9.40 3.47 -17.94
CA ILE A 93 9.84 2.25 -17.27
C ILE A 93 11.36 2.31 -17.00
N VAL A 94 11.75 2.16 -15.74
CA VAL A 94 13.16 2.06 -15.35
C VAL A 94 13.62 0.61 -15.50
N MET A 95 14.68 0.40 -16.29
CA MET A 95 15.22 -0.90 -16.64
C MET A 95 16.64 -1.08 -16.08
N ILE A 96 17.04 -2.33 -15.88
CA ILE A 96 18.43 -2.72 -15.61
C ILE A 96 18.90 -3.55 -16.81
N ASP A 97 19.97 -3.11 -17.46
CA ASP A 97 20.63 -3.85 -18.53
C ASP A 97 21.46 -5.00 -17.86
N PRO A 98 21.12 -6.28 -18.07
CA PRO A 98 21.79 -7.38 -17.39
C PRO A 98 23.29 -7.48 -17.71
N GLU A 99 23.72 -7.12 -18.93
CA GLU A 99 25.10 -7.20 -19.36
C GLU A 99 25.95 -6.08 -18.73
N LYS A 100 25.45 -4.84 -18.78
CA LYS A 100 26.15 -3.68 -18.22
C LYS A 100 26.15 -3.68 -16.68
N ALA A 101 25.12 -4.23 -16.08
CA ALA A 101 24.95 -4.23 -14.61
C ALA A 101 25.79 -5.32 -13.90
N LYS A 102 26.48 -6.17 -14.63
CA LYS A 102 27.27 -7.25 -14.05
C LYS A 102 28.30 -6.71 -13.04
N GLY A 103 28.31 -7.30 -11.84
CA GLY A 103 29.18 -6.89 -10.73
C GLY A 103 28.77 -5.61 -10.00
N GLN A 104 27.71 -4.92 -10.42
CA GLN A 104 27.31 -3.63 -9.85
C GLN A 104 26.33 -3.79 -8.66
N GLN A 105 26.80 -4.38 -7.57
CA GLN A 105 25.99 -4.62 -6.36
C GLN A 105 25.49 -3.32 -5.69
N ALA A 106 26.15 -2.18 -5.92
CA ALA A 106 25.74 -0.87 -5.40
C ALA A 106 24.31 -0.50 -5.84
N ILE A 107 23.86 -0.95 -7.02
CA ILE A 107 22.50 -0.72 -7.54
C ILE A 107 21.44 -1.30 -6.59
N VAL A 108 21.69 -2.49 -6.00
CA VAL A 108 20.78 -3.14 -5.04
C VAL A 108 20.62 -2.28 -3.79
N ASN A 109 21.74 -1.81 -3.23
CA ASN A 109 21.76 -1.06 -1.98
C ASN A 109 21.17 0.35 -2.12
N ALA A 110 21.13 0.90 -3.32
CA ALA A 110 20.60 2.24 -3.58
C ALA A 110 19.07 2.30 -3.52
N CYS A 111 18.36 1.17 -3.62
CA CYS A 111 16.90 1.16 -3.63
C CYS A 111 16.33 1.30 -2.20
N PRO A 112 15.68 2.43 -1.84
CA PRO A 112 15.11 2.61 -0.50
C PRO A 112 13.92 1.68 -0.25
N TYR A 113 13.24 1.24 -1.30
CA TYR A 113 12.12 0.30 -1.23
C TYR A 113 12.56 -1.16 -1.07
N ARG A 114 13.86 -1.47 -1.28
CA ARG A 114 14.43 -2.83 -1.20
C ARG A 114 13.71 -3.82 -2.14
N VAL A 115 13.49 -3.40 -3.37
CA VAL A 115 12.84 -4.21 -4.43
C VAL A 115 13.78 -4.53 -5.58
N ILE A 116 15.08 -4.32 -5.39
CA ILE A 116 16.15 -4.77 -6.29
C ILE A 116 16.88 -5.91 -5.57
N TYR A 117 17.09 -6.99 -6.25
CA TYR A 117 17.68 -8.22 -5.71
C TYR A 117 18.99 -8.54 -6.41
N TRP A 118 19.92 -9.11 -5.69
CA TRP A 118 21.15 -9.62 -6.26
C TRP A 118 20.96 -11.06 -6.72
N ASN A 119 21.32 -11.35 -7.95
CA ASN A 119 21.40 -12.71 -8.47
C ASN A 119 22.85 -13.18 -8.34
N GLU A 120 23.12 -14.07 -7.38
CA GLU A 120 24.46 -14.57 -7.07
C GLU A 120 25.06 -15.40 -8.21
N GLU A 121 24.23 -16.17 -8.92
CA GLU A 121 24.68 -17.04 -10.01
C GLU A 121 25.13 -16.26 -11.23
N LYS A 122 24.37 -15.20 -11.58
CA LYS A 122 24.64 -14.36 -12.76
C LYS A 122 25.47 -13.11 -12.41
N GLU A 123 25.67 -12.82 -11.13
CA GLU A 123 26.35 -11.63 -10.59
C GLU A 123 25.72 -10.31 -11.09
N ILE A 124 24.39 -10.22 -11.10
CA ILE A 124 23.64 -9.06 -11.57
C ILE A 124 22.55 -8.61 -10.60
N PRO A 125 22.23 -7.30 -10.53
CA PRO A 125 21.02 -6.83 -9.89
C PRO A 125 19.80 -7.08 -10.77
N GLN A 126 18.67 -7.46 -10.17
CA GLN A 126 17.41 -7.73 -10.86
C GLN A 126 16.23 -7.10 -10.12
N LYS A 127 15.22 -6.67 -10.86
CA LYS A 127 13.98 -6.09 -10.34
C LYS A 127 12.82 -6.22 -11.32
N CYS A 128 11.62 -5.87 -10.90
CA CYS A 128 10.45 -5.73 -11.76
C CYS A 128 10.77 -4.86 -12.99
N THR A 129 10.42 -5.33 -14.17
CA THR A 129 10.56 -4.62 -15.46
C THR A 129 9.23 -4.08 -15.98
N LEU A 130 8.18 -4.10 -15.16
CA LEU A 130 6.79 -3.81 -15.56
C LEU A 130 6.33 -4.68 -16.75
N CYS A 131 6.94 -5.88 -16.90
CA CYS A 131 6.73 -6.79 -18.03
C CYS A 131 6.92 -6.12 -19.41
N ALA A 132 7.94 -5.25 -19.55
CA ALA A 132 8.18 -4.49 -20.79
C ALA A 132 8.28 -5.38 -22.02
N HIS A 133 8.80 -6.61 -21.90
CA HIS A 133 8.84 -7.59 -23.00
C HIS A 133 7.43 -7.91 -23.51
N ARG A 134 6.45 -8.13 -22.61
CA ARG A 134 5.06 -8.41 -22.98
C ARG A 134 4.39 -7.20 -23.65
N LEU A 135 4.62 -6.00 -23.08
CA LEU A 135 4.06 -4.76 -23.63
C LEU A 135 4.58 -4.49 -25.03
N ASP A 136 5.87 -4.75 -25.30
CA ASP A 136 6.47 -4.60 -26.61
C ASP A 136 6.00 -5.68 -27.61
N GLU A 137 5.54 -6.83 -27.14
CA GLU A 137 4.89 -7.89 -27.92
C GLU A 137 3.40 -7.61 -28.19
N GLY A 138 2.86 -6.53 -27.63
CA GLY A 138 1.48 -6.08 -27.86
C GLY A 138 0.47 -6.54 -26.82
N GLU A 139 0.91 -7.13 -25.72
CA GLU A 139 0.05 -7.40 -24.56
C GLU A 139 -0.38 -6.10 -23.90
N LYS A 140 -1.57 -6.11 -23.31
CA LYS A 140 -2.19 -4.88 -22.80
C LYS A 140 -1.67 -4.46 -21.43
N GLU A 141 -1.18 -5.42 -20.64
CA GLU A 141 -0.87 -5.19 -19.24
C GLU A 141 0.18 -6.19 -18.69
N PRO A 142 0.86 -5.84 -17.60
CA PRO A 142 1.78 -6.74 -16.91
C PRO A 142 1.08 -7.98 -16.34
N ARG A 143 1.81 -9.07 -16.25
CA ARG A 143 1.31 -10.35 -15.78
C ARG A 143 0.64 -10.31 -14.41
N CYS A 144 1.15 -9.49 -13.48
CA CYS A 144 0.59 -9.34 -12.15
C CYS A 144 -0.77 -8.61 -12.15
N VAL A 145 -0.99 -7.70 -13.09
CA VAL A 145 -2.26 -6.98 -13.26
C VAL A 145 -3.30 -7.93 -13.84
N GLU A 146 -2.97 -8.59 -14.95
CA GLU A 146 -3.81 -9.59 -15.63
C GLU A 146 -4.32 -10.68 -14.66
N SER A 147 -3.49 -11.09 -13.70
CA SER A 147 -3.82 -12.15 -12.75
C SER A 147 -4.62 -11.69 -11.52
N CYS A 148 -4.88 -10.40 -11.36
CA CYS A 148 -5.55 -9.87 -10.17
C CYS A 148 -7.06 -10.10 -10.21
N PRO A 149 -7.65 -11.01 -9.40
CA PRO A 149 -9.06 -11.38 -9.51
C PRO A 149 -10.04 -10.30 -9.01
N VAL A 150 -9.53 -9.32 -8.27
CA VAL A 150 -10.34 -8.25 -7.64
C VAL A 150 -10.04 -6.86 -8.23
N ASN A 151 -9.24 -6.80 -9.30
CA ASN A 151 -8.83 -5.56 -9.95
C ASN A 151 -8.27 -4.52 -8.95
N ALA A 152 -7.48 -5.01 -7.99
CA ALA A 152 -6.76 -4.15 -7.07
C ALA A 152 -5.54 -3.47 -7.71
N LEU A 153 -5.05 -3.99 -8.84
CA LEU A 153 -3.97 -3.43 -9.64
C LEU A 153 -4.54 -2.95 -10.97
N VAL A 154 -4.34 -1.69 -11.31
CA VAL A 154 -4.75 -1.10 -12.59
C VAL A 154 -3.52 -0.55 -13.29
N PHE A 155 -3.27 -0.99 -14.52
CA PHE A 155 -2.14 -0.57 -15.34
C PHE A 155 -2.60 0.35 -16.47
N GLY A 156 -1.73 1.25 -16.92
CA GLY A 156 -1.94 2.05 -18.12
C GLY A 156 -1.00 3.23 -18.23
N ASP A 157 -1.29 4.09 -19.20
CA ASP A 157 -0.57 5.32 -19.48
C ASP A 157 -1.19 6.47 -18.67
N LEU A 158 -0.42 7.08 -17.76
CA LEU A 158 -0.85 8.24 -16.98
C LEU A 158 -1.03 9.51 -17.82
N ASP A 159 -0.39 9.59 -18.98
CA ASP A 159 -0.46 10.74 -19.87
C ASP A 159 -1.59 10.60 -20.91
N ASP A 160 -2.21 9.43 -21.05
CA ASP A 160 -3.43 9.23 -21.84
C ASP A 160 -4.68 9.50 -20.96
N PRO A 161 -5.42 10.60 -21.21
CA PRO A 161 -6.60 10.94 -20.41
C PRO A 161 -7.74 9.93 -20.54
N GLU A 162 -7.75 9.12 -21.59
CA GLU A 162 -8.75 8.08 -21.81
C GLU A 162 -8.39 6.75 -21.12
N SER A 163 -7.16 6.61 -20.63
CA SER A 163 -6.75 5.42 -19.87
C SER A 163 -7.49 5.32 -18.54
N GLU A 164 -7.76 4.10 -18.09
CA GLU A 164 -8.42 3.85 -16.80
C GLU A 164 -7.59 4.38 -15.63
N ILE A 165 -6.28 4.15 -15.65
CA ILE A 165 -5.39 4.61 -14.59
C ILE A 165 -5.36 6.14 -14.47
N ALA A 166 -5.36 6.88 -15.58
CA ALA A 166 -5.36 8.34 -15.56
C ALA A 166 -6.69 8.91 -15.02
N ARG A 167 -7.82 8.26 -15.33
CA ARG A 167 -9.13 8.62 -14.76
C ARG A 167 -9.20 8.35 -13.27
N LEU A 168 -8.77 7.16 -12.84
CA LEU A 168 -8.75 6.79 -11.42
C LEU A 168 -7.80 7.67 -10.61
N SER A 169 -6.60 7.96 -11.10
CA SER A 169 -5.64 8.83 -10.42
C SER A 169 -6.13 10.28 -10.23
N LYS A 170 -7.09 10.74 -11.04
CA LYS A 170 -7.73 12.06 -10.88
C LYS A 170 -8.94 12.03 -9.95
N SER A 171 -9.64 10.90 -9.86
CA SER A 171 -10.88 10.78 -9.09
C SER A 171 -10.69 10.25 -7.68
N LEU A 172 -9.58 9.57 -7.41
CA LEU A 172 -9.25 8.99 -6.12
C LEU A 172 -8.10 9.78 -5.46
N GLU A 173 -8.09 9.78 -4.14
CA GLU A 173 -6.96 10.28 -3.37
C GLU A 173 -5.83 9.24 -3.47
N THR A 174 -4.80 9.57 -4.23
CA THR A 174 -3.64 8.71 -4.45
C THR A 174 -2.43 9.20 -3.67
N GLU A 175 -1.63 8.26 -3.19
CA GLU A 175 -0.43 8.55 -2.42
C GLU A 175 0.73 7.63 -2.82
N SER A 176 1.97 8.07 -2.56
CA SER A 176 3.16 7.22 -2.69
C SER A 176 3.31 6.33 -1.45
N LEU A 177 3.77 5.08 -1.62
CA LEU A 177 3.94 4.14 -0.50
C LEU A 177 4.86 4.66 0.63
N ARG A 178 5.86 5.46 0.29
CA ARG A 178 6.85 6.03 1.21
C ARG A 178 7.24 7.42 0.71
N PRO A 179 6.40 8.44 0.92
CA PRO A 179 6.65 9.79 0.40
C PRO A 179 7.94 10.39 0.96
N GLU A 180 8.36 10.00 2.16
CA GLU A 180 9.61 10.44 2.80
C GLU A 180 10.88 10.04 2.04
N PHE A 181 10.80 9.10 1.10
CA PHE A 181 11.95 8.74 0.26
C PHE A 181 12.21 9.73 -0.87
N ASN A 182 11.29 10.64 -1.16
CA ASN A 182 11.40 11.69 -2.18
C ASN A 182 11.88 11.17 -3.55
N THR A 183 11.32 10.04 -4.00
CA THR A 183 11.73 9.36 -5.22
C THR A 183 10.79 9.61 -6.41
N ASP A 184 9.73 10.39 -6.21
CA ASP A 184 8.70 10.62 -7.21
C ASP A 184 8.22 9.31 -7.85
N SER A 185 7.63 8.43 -7.01
CA SER A 185 7.16 7.10 -7.40
C SER A 185 6.10 7.20 -8.49
N LEU A 186 6.28 6.48 -9.62
CA LEU A 186 5.21 6.35 -10.63
C LEU A 186 4.09 5.44 -10.13
N VAL A 187 4.43 4.38 -9.39
CA VAL A 187 3.41 3.52 -8.78
C VAL A 187 2.74 4.26 -7.63
N GLN A 188 1.42 4.39 -7.72
CA GLN A 188 0.60 5.08 -6.75
C GLN A 188 -0.34 4.12 -6.02
N TYR A 189 -0.76 4.51 -4.84
CA TYR A 189 -1.60 3.70 -3.97
C TYR A 189 -2.87 4.46 -3.60
N VAL A 190 -3.94 3.70 -3.35
CA VAL A 190 -5.19 4.17 -2.75
C VAL A 190 -5.43 3.35 -1.50
N GLY A 191 -5.75 4.02 -0.38
CA GLY A 191 -6.16 3.36 0.84
C GLY A 191 -5.02 2.66 1.59
N ILE A 192 -3.80 3.22 1.59
CA ILE A 192 -2.75 2.74 2.49
C ILE A 192 -3.26 2.86 3.93
N PRO A 193 -3.20 1.78 4.73
CA PRO A 193 -3.79 1.77 6.05
C PRO A 193 -3.17 2.81 6.98
N LYS A 194 -3.98 3.76 7.45
CA LYS A 194 -3.66 4.67 8.54
C LYS A 194 -4.09 4.07 9.88
N HIS A 195 -3.85 4.77 10.98
CA HIS A 195 -4.30 4.32 12.30
C HIS A 195 -5.82 4.39 12.45
N PHE A 196 -6.31 3.67 13.44
CA PHE A 196 -7.72 3.70 13.84
C PHE A 196 -7.86 3.74 15.36
N VAL A 197 -9.04 4.16 15.81
CA VAL A 197 -9.50 4.00 17.19
C VAL A 197 -10.83 3.27 17.21
N ALA A 198 -10.96 2.32 18.12
CA ALA A 198 -12.20 1.60 18.37
C ALA A 198 -12.52 1.54 19.86
N GLY A 199 -13.76 1.29 20.20
CA GLY A 199 -14.23 1.10 21.56
C GLY A 199 -15.67 0.60 21.58
N GLU A 200 -16.15 0.30 22.78
CA GLU A 200 -17.51 -0.14 23.08
C GLU A 200 -18.12 0.82 24.09
N VAL A 201 -19.37 1.21 23.88
CA VAL A 201 -20.12 2.06 24.81
C VAL A 201 -21.14 1.20 25.54
N VAL A 202 -21.17 1.31 26.86
CA VAL A 202 -22.10 0.57 27.72
C VAL A 202 -22.83 1.53 28.69
N TYR A 203 -24.06 1.21 29.03
CA TYR A 203 -24.79 1.94 30.06
C TYR A 203 -24.43 1.43 31.46
N LYS A 204 -24.27 2.33 32.44
CA LYS A 204 -24.08 1.96 33.84
C LYS A 204 -25.40 1.48 34.42
N GLY A 205 -25.38 0.27 35.01
CA GLY A 205 -26.53 -0.27 35.71
C GLY A 205 -26.69 -1.77 35.62
N ASP A 206 -26.85 -2.30 34.44
CA ASP A 206 -26.90 -3.75 34.24
C ASP A 206 -25.61 -4.21 33.54
N GLU A 207 -24.90 -5.16 34.14
CA GLU A 207 -23.66 -5.71 33.62
C GLU A 207 -23.87 -6.20 32.14
N GLY A 208 -23.21 -5.55 31.18
CA GLY A 208 -23.21 -5.94 29.79
C GLY A 208 -24.35 -5.39 28.95
N GLU A 209 -25.08 -4.36 29.35
CA GLU A 209 -26.06 -3.69 28.51
C GLU A 209 -25.32 -2.74 27.52
N CYS A 210 -25.21 -3.20 26.28
CA CYS A 210 -24.64 -2.40 25.19
C CYS A 210 -25.46 -1.13 24.97
N ALA A 211 -24.80 -0.06 24.54
CA ALA A 211 -25.44 1.24 24.24
C ALA A 211 -25.53 1.49 22.73
N PRO A 212 -26.54 0.94 22.02
CA PRO A 212 -26.70 1.15 20.58
C PRO A 212 -27.19 2.56 20.27
N GLY A 213 -26.76 3.07 19.08
CA GLY A 213 -27.22 4.35 18.56
C GLY A 213 -26.70 5.58 19.31
N VAL A 214 -25.69 5.42 20.16
CA VAL A 214 -25.05 6.50 20.91
C VAL A 214 -24.14 7.29 19.99
N LYS A 215 -24.23 8.62 20.03
CA LYS A 215 -23.39 9.51 19.25
C LYS A 215 -21.96 9.52 19.80
N VAL A 216 -21.00 9.31 18.92
CA VAL A 216 -19.57 9.42 19.18
C VAL A 216 -18.96 10.42 18.22
N SER A 217 -18.22 11.40 18.72
CA SER A 217 -17.52 12.41 17.93
C SER A 217 -16.02 12.39 18.22
N LEU A 218 -15.22 12.58 17.18
CA LEU A 218 -13.76 12.60 17.26
C LEU A 218 -13.23 13.89 16.66
N THR A 219 -12.38 14.59 17.40
CA THR A 219 -11.72 15.83 16.94
C THR A 219 -10.23 15.78 17.21
N GLY A 220 -9.41 16.32 16.29
CA GLY A 220 -7.94 16.34 16.39
C GLY A 220 -7.29 16.06 15.04
N GLY A 221 -5.99 16.31 14.89
CA GLY A 221 -5.26 16.07 13.64
C GLY A 221 -5.90 16.76 12.41
N GLY A 222 -6.62 17.87 12.59
CA GLY A 222 -7.36 18.52 11.51
C GLY A 222 -8.70 17.85 11.12
N LEU A 223 -9.08 16.76 11.80
CA LEU A 223 -10.29 15.99 11.55
C LEU A 223 -11.41 16.38 12.52
N ASN A 224 -12.66 16.28 12.05
CA ASN A 224 -13.87 16.36 12.84
C ASN A 224 -14.84 15.29 12.29
N LEU A 225 -14.87 14.15 12.96
CA LEU A 225 -15.62 12.97 12.54
C LEU A 225 -16.72 12.65 13.54
N GLU A 226 -17.82 12.10 13.04
CA GLU A 226 -18.94 11.64 13.86
C GLU A 226 -19.40 10.26 13.41
N THR A 227 -19.78 9.40 14.36
CA THR A 227 -20.41 8.10 14.12
C THR A 227 -21.45 7.84 15.19
N VAL A 228 -22.17 6.73 15.05
CA VAL A 228 -23.05 6.20 16.09
C VAL A 228 -22.65 4.76 16.37
N THR A 229 -22.82 4.33 17.61
CA THR A 229 -22.56 2.95 18.00
C THR A 229 -23.51 1.97 17.31
N ASP A 230 -23.03 0.80 16.98
CA ASP A 230 -23.81 -0.28 16.41
C ASP A 230 -24.71 -0.98 17.46
N LEU A 231 -25.34 -2.12 17.10
CA LEU A 231 -26.23 -2.87 17.97
C LEU A 231 -25.53 -3.45 19.23
N PHE A 232 -24.21 -3.56 19.17
CA PHE A 232 -23.37 -4.06 20.27
C PHE A 232 -22.72 -2.94 21.09
N GLY A 233 -23.00 -1.68 20.76
CA GLY A 233 -22.34 -0.53 21.37
C GLY A 233 -20.97 -0.21 20.79
N ASP A 234 -20.54 -0.92 19.75
CA ASP A 234 -19.23 -0.73 19.12
C ASP A 234 -19.19 0.52 18.24
N PHE A 235 -18.05 1.20 18.27
CA PHE A 235 -17.73 2.29 17.33
C PHE A 235 -16.29 2.19 16.83
N GLU A 236 -16.04 2.83 15.69
CA GLU A 236 -14.71 2.90 15.11
C GLU A 236 -14.54 4.16 14.26
N PHE A 237 -13.32 4.74 14.30
CA PHE A 237 -12.84 5.78 13.37
C PHE A 237 -11.54 5.33 12.75
N GLU A 238 -11.49 5.32 11.43
CA GLU A 238 -10.29 5.02 10.64
C GLU A 238 -9.66 6.28 10.04
N GLY A 239 -8.51 6.12 9.38
CA GLY A 239 -7.86 7.21 8.65
C GLY A 239 -7.11 8.20 9.54
N LEU A 240 -6.76 7.80 10.76
CA LEU A 240 -6.07 8.67 11.72
C LEU A 240 -4.57 8.71 11.44
N ASP A 241 -4.00 9.92 11.43
CA ASP A 241 -2.57 10.10 11.21
C ASP A 241 -1.76 9.67 12.43
N LYS A 242 -0.52 9.24 12.18
CA LYS A 242 0.39 8.78 13.23
C LYS A 242 0.91 9.94 14.08
N ASN A 243 1.04 9.70 15.38
CA ASN A 243 1.54 10.65 16.39
C ASN A 243 0.67 11.90 16.57
N GLU A 244 -0.59 11.86 16.15
CA GLU A 244 -1.56 12.92 16.40
C GLU A 244 -2.36 12.65 17.67
N THR A 245 -2.79 13.71 18.34
CA THR A 245 -3.64 13.63 19.52
C THR A 245 -5.08 13.93 19.15
N TYR A 246 -5.97 13.08 19.61
CA TYR A 246 -7.41 13.15 19.34
C TYR A 246 -8.21 13.20 20.64
N LYS A 247 -9.31 13.94 20.57
CA LYS A 247 -10.35 14.00 21.62
C LYS A 247 -11.61 13.32 21.11
N LEU A 248 -12.05 12.31 21.84
CA LEU A 248 -13.29 11.57 21.61
C LEU A 248 -14.32 11.95 22.64
N VAL A 249 -15.55 12.22 22.20
CA VAL A 249 -16.68 12.56 23.06
C VAL A 249 -17.83 11.62 22.75
N VAL A 250 -18.34 10.95 23.79
CA VAL A 250 -19.50 10.07 23.73
C VAL A 250 -20.66 10.76 24.42
N SER A 251 -21.80 10.88 23.74
CA SER A 251 -22.98 11.60 24.24
C SER A 251 -24.28 10.86 23.98
N ALA A 252 -25.10 10.70 25.03
CA ALA A 252 -26.44 10.13 24.95
C ALA A 252 -27.43 10.96 25.79
N GLU A 253 -28.72 10.96 25.40
CA GLU A 253 -29.77 11.64 26.13
C GLU A 253 -29.99 10.98 27.51
N GLY A 254 -30.03 11.80 28.56
CA GLY A 254 -30.19 11.30 29.95
C GLY A 254 -28.88 10.86 30.61
N PHE A 255 -27.74 10.86 29.91
CA PHE A 255 -26.43 10.45 30.41
C PHE A 255 -25.44 11.59 30.44
N ALA A 256 -24.45 11.50 31.32
CA ALA A 256 -23.32 12.43 31.35
C ALA A 256 -22.41 12.16 30.13
N GLU A 257 -21.86 13.21 29.53
CA GLU A 257 -20.88 13.06 28.46
C GLU A 257 -19.59 12.42 28.99
N ASN A 258 -19.07 11.44 28.25
CA ASN A 258 -17.75 10.86 28.50
C ASN A 258 -16.75 11.40 27.48
N THR A 259 -15.61 11.87 27.95
CA THR A 259 -14.55 12.42 27.10
C THR A 259 -13.26 11.64 27.33
N GLN A 260 -12.63 11.20 26.22
CA GLN A 260 -11.35 10.51 26.21
C GLN A 260 -10.35 11.30 25.34
N GLU A 261 -9.08 11.34 25.76
CA GLU A 261 -7.97 11.82 24.94
C GLU A 261 -6.96 10.70 24.72
N PHE A 262 -6.46 10.57 23.47
CA PHE A 262 -5.45 9.57 23.14
C PHE A 262 -4.54 10.08 22.02
N THR A 263 -3.36 9.44 21.88
CA THR A 263 -2.41 9.72 20.81
C THR A 263 -2.16 8.46 19.98
N THR A 264 -2.17 8.59 18.66
CA THR A 264 -2.05 7.52 17.67
C THR A 264 -0.59 7.10 17.42
N PHE A 265 0.14 6.68 18.46
CA PHE A 265 1.45 6.01 18.27
C PHE A 265 1.28 4.64 17.58
N LYS A 266 0.13 4.03 17.78
CA LYS A 266 -0.37 2.78 17.21
C LYS A 266 -1.90 2.84 17.16
N ASP A 267 -2.53 1.82 16.61
CA ASP A 267 -3.98 1.66 16.69
C ASP A 267 -4.42 1.58 18.15
N VAL A 268 -5.54 2.21 18.45
CA VAL A 268 -6.03 2.38 19.82
C VAL A 268 -7.34 1.62 20.01
N ASN A 269 -7.41 0.78 21.03
CA ASN A 269 -8.65 0.25 21.53
C ASN A 269 -8.89 0.87 22.92
N LEU A 270 -9.97 1.64 23.07
CA LEU A 270 -10.34 2.32 24.32
C LEU A 270 -11.06 1.38 25.29
N GLY A 271 -11.42 0.16 24.82
CA GLY A 271 -12.23 -0.77 25.62
C GLY A 271 -13.64 -0.25 25.87
N GLU A 272 -14.20 -0.61 27.03
CA GLU A 272 -15.52 -0.17 27.42
C GLU A 272 -15.53 1.28 27.93
N ILE A 273 -16.45 2.07 27.39
CA ILE A 273 -16.72 3.44 27.81
C ILE A 273 -18.10 3.46 28.48
N VAL A 274 -18.07 3.58 29.79
CA VAL A 274 -19.30 3.57 30.60
C VAL A 274 -19.96 4.94 30.60
N LEU A 275 -21.27 4.99 30.32
CA LEU A 275 -22.10 6.19 30.45
C LEU A 275 -22.84 6.21 31.78
N ASP A 276 -22.58 7.23 32.59
CA ASP A 276 -23.26 7.48 33.87
C ASP A 276 -24.60 8.22 33.67
N PRO A 277 -25.72 7.80 34.25
CA PRO A 277 -26.95 8.58 34.25
C PRO A 277 -26.73 9.98 34.88
N LYS A 278 -27.46 10.99 34.36
CA LYS A 278 -27.44 12.36 34.94
C LYS A 278 -28.17 12.46 36.22
#